data_7c658ab7d650d963020b0994356e5b49
#
_entry.id   7c658ab7d650d963020b0994356e5b49
#
_cell.length_a   1.000
_cell.length_b   1.000
_cell.length_c   1.000
_cell.angle_alpha   90.00
_cell.angle_beta   90.00
_cell.angle_gamma   90.00
#
_symmetry.space_group_name_H-M   'P 1'
#
loop_
_entity.id
_entity.type
_entity.pdbx_description
1 polymer ?
#
loop_
_entity_poly.entity_id
_entity_poly.type
_entity_poly.pdbx_seq_one_letter_code
_entity_poly.pdbx_strand_id
1 'polypeptide(L)'
;AKEAGVDLCLSQIQYPGYGFQYLCNIADADFLGTLDGRLWQKDYLSGKANVSNTPGMMQAMAYVKKWKDIGMLNGSGDALDDNVTLQRMAEGNTLFMIGNTNGIVEADGNADKFGLMPYLSEDGTQNVFVLNVNRFYSLNKKLKQNPQKLEDALKVMRVLSTVAGTSALQPATALKSSLLP
;
A
#
# COMPACT_ATOMS: atom_id res chain seq x y z
N ALA A 1 -19.19 -4.47 -15.21
CA ALA A 1 -18.82 -3.16 -14.67
C ALA A 1 -19.02 -2.08 -15.74
N LYS A 2 -18.29 -2.14 -16.83
CA LYS A 2 -18.32 -1.10 -17.87
C LYS A 2 -19.70 -0.85 -18.47
N GLU A 3 -20.48 -1.88 -18.73
CA GLU A 3 -21.87 -1.78 -19.22
C GLU A 3 -22.83 -1.17 -18.19
N ALA A 4 -22.51 -1.32 -16.90
CA ALA A 4 -23.27 -0.75 -15.80
C ALA A 4 -22.82 0.67 -15.42
N GLY A 5 -21.86 1.26 -16.13
CA GLY A 5 -21.31 2.57 -15.82
C GLY A 5 -20.49 2.63 -14.53
N VAL A 6 -20.02 1.47 -14.06
CA VAL A 6 -19.23 1.34 -12.82
C VAL A 6 -17.77 1.09 -13.20
N ASP A 7 -16.85 1.83 -12.59
CA ASP A 7 -15.42 1.60 -12.76
C ASP A 7 -15.04 0.23 -12.20
N LEU A 8 -14.17 -0.50 -12.91
CA LEU A 8 -13.71 -1.79 -12.42
C LEU A 8 -12.83 -1.62 -11.18
N CYS A 9 -11.85 -0.72 -11.27
CA CYS A 9 -10.94 -0.44 -10.19
C CYS A 9 -10.43 1.00 -10.26
N LEU A 10 -10.30 1.62 -9.12
CA LEU A 10 -9.64 2.90 -8.96
C LEU A 10 -8.28 2.70 -8.31
N SER A 11 -7.26 3.36 -8.82
CA SER A 11 -5.91 3.33 -8.27
C SER A 11 -5.37 4.74 -8.07
N GLN A 12 -4.75 4.96 -6.93
CA GLN A 12 -4.11 6.22 -6.58
C GLN A 12 -2.73 6.30 -7.25
N ILE A 13 -2.69 6.53 -8.56
CA ILE A 13 -1.44 6.59 -9.34
C ILE A 13 -0.92 8.01 -9.58
N GLN A 14 -1.53 9.01 -8.95
CA GLN A 14 -1.10 10.41 -9.09
C GLN A 14 0.31 10.66 -8.55
N TYR A 15 0.77 9.86 -7.59
CA TYR A 15 2.10 10.06 -7.02
C TYR A 15 3.16 9.26 -7.79
N PRO A 16 4.29 9.89 -8.13
CA PRO A 16 5.42 9.18 -8.70
C PRO A 16 5.85 8.01 -7.80
N GLY A 17 5.98 6.83 -8.37
CA GLY A 17 6.39 5.62 -7.65
C GLY A 17 5.25 4.70 -7.22
N TYR A 18 3.99 5.12 -7.19
CA TYR A 18 2.87 4.22 -6.89
C TYR A 18 2.76 3.07 -7.88
N GLY A 19 2.97 3.33 -9.18
CA GLY A 19 3.01 2.27 -10.18
C GLY A 19 4.08 1.20 -9.88
N PHE A 20 5.25 1.62 -9.43
CA PHE A 20 6.30 0.69 -9.00
C PHE A 20 5.94 -0.04 -7.71
N GLN A 21 5.31 0.64 -6.75
CA GLN A 21 4.82 0.01 -5.53
C GLN A 21 3.79 -1.07 -5.84
N TYR A 22 2.84 -0.82 -6.74
CA TYR A 22 1.86 -1.83 -7.14
C TYR A 22 2.52 -3.01 -7.84
N LEU A 23 3.50 -2.76 -8.71
CA LEU A 23 4.30 -3.83 -9.29
C LEU A 23 4.96 -4.69 -8.21
N CYS A 24 5.59 -4.08 -7.21
CA CYS A 24 6.22 -4.82 -6.12
C CYS A 24 5.19 -5.62 -5.30
N ASN A 25 4.04 -5.04 -4.99
CA ASN A 25 2.99 -5.72 -4.23
C ASN A 25 2.43 -6.94 -4.98
N ILE A 26 2.22 -6.82 -6.28
CA ILE A 26 1.79 -7.93 -7.13
C ILE A 26 2.91 -8.98 -7.21
N ALA A 27 4.14 -8.54 -7.39
CA ALA A 27 5.29 -9.44 -7.46
C ALA A 27 5.59 -10.16 -6.13
N ASP A 28 5.12 -9.64 -4.99
CA ASP A 28 5.26 -10.31 -3.68
C ASP A 28 4.55 -11.67 -3.69
N ALA A 29 3.39 -11.77 -4.29
CA ALA A 29 2.63 -13.02 -4.31
C ALA A 29 3.28 -14.10 -5.20
N ASP A 30 3.86 -13.70 -6.34
CA ASP A 30 4.45 -14.66 -7.30
C ASP A 30 5.95 -14.88 -7.10
N PHE A 31 6.68 -13.88 -6.62
CA PHE A 31 8.14 -13.92 -6.61
C PHE A 31 8.79 -13.29 -5.38
N LEU A 32 8.60 -11.99 -5.13
CA LEU A 32 9.38 -11.27 -4.12
C LEU A 32 9.15 -11.77 -2.69
N GLY A 33 7.98 -12.34 -2.40
CA GLY A 33 7.66 -12.98 -1.13
C GLY A 33 8.29 -14.36 -0.94
N THR A 34 8.80 -14.99 -1.99
CA THR A 34 9.46 -16.29 -1.94
C THR A 34 10.91 -16.18 -1.42
N LEU A 35 11.51 -17.33 -1.07
CA LEU A 35 12.92 -17.35 -0.67
C LEU A 35 13.82 -16.83 -1.80
N ASP A 36 13.59 -17.26 -3.03
CA ASP A 36 14.38 -16.85 -4.20
C ASP A 36 14.22 -15.34 -4.44
N GLY A 37 13.02 -14.80 -4.28
CA GLY A 37 12.76 -13.38 -4.38
C GLY A 37 13.48 -12.58 -3.29
N ARG A 38 13.54 -13.08 -2.06
CA ARG A 38 14.28 -12.43 -0.96
C ARG A 38 15.80 -12.43 -1.20
N LEU A 39 16.34 -13.50 -1.73
CA LEU A 39 17.75 -13.57 -2.14
C LEU A 39 18.02 -12.61 -3.30
N TRP A 40 17.14 -12.59 -4.29
CA TRP A 40 17.23 -11.65 -5.40
C TRP A 40 17.21 -10.18 -4.96
N GLN A 41 16.36 -9.79 -4.00
CA GLN A 41 16.33 -8.43 -3.47
C GLN A 41 17.69 -8.01 -2.93
N LYS A 42 18.39 -8.89 -2.23
CA LYS A 42 19.74 -8.65 -1.73
C LYS A 42 20.74 -8.39 -2.88
N ASP A 43 20.66 -9.21 -3.93
CA ASP A 43 21.52 -9.06 -5.10
C ASP A 43 21.19 -7.81 -5.90
N TYR A 44 19.91 -7.49 -6.03
CA TYR A 44 19.46 -6.25 -6.64
C TYR A 44 19.98 -5.00 -5.91
N LEU A 45 19.84 -4.95 -4.59
CA LEU A 45 20.35 -3.84 -3.77
C LEU A 45 21.87 -3.70 -3.80
N SER A 46 22.59 -4.78 -4.06
CA SER A 46 24.06 -4.79 -4.23
C SER A 46 24.51 -4.55 -5.68
N GLY A 47 23.58 -4.34 -6.62
CA GLY A 47 23.86 -4.12 -8.04
C GLY A 47 24.26 -5.38 -8.82
N LYS A 48 24.08 -6.57 -8.25
CA LYS A 48 24.39 -7.86 -8.91
C LYS A 48 23.26 -8.40 -9.76
N ALA A 49 22.02 -7.98 -9.50
CA ALA A 49 20.84 -8.36 -10.25
C ALA A 49 20.10 -7.12 -10.78
N ASN A 50 19.26 -7.32 -11.80
CA ASN A 50 18.39 -6.26 -12.31
C ASN A 50 17.02 -6.85 -12.70
N VAL A 51 16.03 -5.98 -12.84
CA VAL A 51 14.64 -6.35 -13.12
C VAL A 51 14.51 -7.07 -14.48
N SER A 52 15.17 -6.55 -15.52
CA SER A 52 15.01 -7.03 -16.89
C SER A 52 15.58 -8.45 -17.14
N ASN A 53 16.50 -8.89 -16.28
CA ASN A 53 17.11 -10.22 -16.38
C ASN A 53 16.54 -11.21 -15.33
N THR A 54 15.47 -10.84 -14.65
CA THR A 54 14.88 -11.67 -13.60
C THR A 54 13.51 -12.19 -14.06
N PRO A 55 13.38 -13.49 -14.38
CA PRO A 55 12.13 -14.06 -14.91
C PRO A 55 10.93 -13.77 -14.02
N GLY A 56 11.04 -13.90 -12.69
CA GLY A 56 9.93 -13.61 -11.75
C GLY A 56 9.47 -12.16 -11.80
N MET A 57 10.38 -11.20 -11.91
CA MET A 57 10.02 -9.79 -12.07
C MET A 57 9.40 -9.50 -13.44
N MET A 58 9.91 -10.13 -14.50
CA MET A 58 9.33 -9.99 -15.83
C MET A 58 7.92 -10.57 -15.90
N GLN A 59 7.67 -11.69 -15.22
CA GLN A 59 6.33 -12.28 -15.09
C GLN A 59 5.39 -11.33 -14.33
N ALA A 60 5.83 -10.75 -13.21
CA ALA A 60 5.06 -9.76 -12.47
C ALA A 60 4.72 -8.53 -13.33
N MET A 61 5.66 -8.04 -14.14
CA MET A 61 5.39 -6.94 -15.08
C MET A 61 4.35 -7.33 -16.14
N ALA A 62 4.42 -8.55 -16.65
CA ALA A 62 3.43 -9.07 -17.60
C ALA A 62 2.05 -9.18 -16.95
N TYR A 63 1.98 -9.56 -15.69
CA TYR A 63 0.74 -9.62 -14.92
C TYR A 63 0.15 -8.21 -14.66
N VAL A 64 0.97 -7.24 -14.27
CA VAL A 64 0.54 -5.83 -14.18
C VAL A 64 -0.01 -5.33 -15.51
N LYS A 65 0.63 -5.72 -16.63
CA LYS A 65 0.09 -5.38 -17.96
C LYS A 65 -1.29 -5.97 -18.20
N LYS A 66 -1.54 -7.23 -17.80
CA LYS A 66 -2.89 -7.82 -17.87
C LYS A 66 -3.90 -7.02 -17.06
N TRP A 67 -3.55 -6.59 -15.84
CA TRP A 67 -4.41 -5.73 -15.02
C TRP A 67 -4.77 -4.41 -15.73
N LYS A 68 -3.78 -3.80 -16.39
CA LYS A 68 -4.01 -2.60 -17.19
C LYS A 68 -4.95 -2.89 -18.36
N ASP A 69 -4.71 -3.98 -19.10
CA ASP A 69 -5.47 -4.33 -20.30
C ASP A 69 -6.95 -4.61 -19.99
N ILE A 70 -7.28 -5.15 -18.81
CA ILE A 70 -8.66 -5.37 -18.34
C ILE A 70 -9.27 -4.17 -17.61
N GLY A 71 -8.52 -3.09 -17.43
CA GLY A 71 -9.01 -1.87 -16.77
C GLY A 71 -8.89 -1.84 -15.24
N MET A 72 -8.14 -2.77 -14.65
CA MET A 72 -7.84 -2.74 -13.19
C MET A 72 -6.87 -1.61 -12.81
N LEU A 73 -6.06 -1.16 -13.75
CA LEU A 73 -5.22 0.01 -13.58
C LEU A 73 -5.75 1.09 -14.52
N ASN A 74 -6.39 2.11 -13.97
CA ASN A 74 -6.90 3.21 -14.76
C ASN A 74 -5.75 3.95 -15.43
N GLY A 75 -5.64 3.74 -16.74
CA GLY A 75 -4.78 4.53 -17.61
C GLY A 75 -5.45 5.79 -18.16
N SER A 76 -6.64 6.16 -17.70
CA SER A 76 -7.22 7.45 -18.00
C SER A 76 -6.35 8.48 -17.29
N GLY A 77 -5.62 9.29 -18.00
CA GLY A 77 -4.67 10.28 -17.53
C GLY A 77 -5.15 11.27 -16.46
N ASP A 78 -6.30 11.03 -15.89
CA ASP A 78 -6.83 11.62 -14.69
C ASP A 78 -6.25 10.86 -13.50
N ALA A 79 -5.05 11.28 -13.11
CA ALA A 79 -4.52 10.95 -11.79
C ALA A 79 -5.56 11.41 -10.76
N LEU A 80 -6.44 10.50 -10.34
CA LEU A 80 -7.47 10.82 -9.37
C LEU A 80 -6.80 11.15 -8.05
N ASP A 81 -7.17 12.28 -7.50
CA ASP A 81 -6.88 12.66 -6.12
C ASP A 81 -7.41 11.55 -5.18
N ASP A 82 -6.70 11.34 -4.08
CA ASP A 82 -7.09 10.37 -3.05
C ASP A 82 -8.54 10.56 -2.59
N ASN A 83 -8.97 11.81 -2.39
CA ASN A 83 -10.33 12.14 -1.95
C ASN A 83 -11.38 11.76 -3.00
N VAL A 84 -11.11 12.00 -4.28
CA VAL A 84 -12.01 11.63 -5.37
C VAL A 84 -12.14 10.11 -5.48
N THR A 85 -11.04 9.40 -5.32
CA THR A 85 -11.02 7.93 -5.33
C THR A 85 -11.86 7.36 -4.19
N LEU A 86 -11.67 7.89 -2.97
CA LEU A 86 -12.42 7.49 -1.78
C LEU A 86 -13.91 7.81 -1.90
N GLN A 87 -14.25 8.99 -2.42
CA GLN A 87 -15.63 9.38 -2.66
C GLN A 87 -16.32 8.44 -3.65
N ARG A 88 -15.70 8.12 -4.78
CA ARG A 88 -16.26 7.18 -5.76
C ARG A 88 -16.46 5.78 -5.19
N MET A 89 -15.53 5.33 -4.34
CA MET A 89 -15.66 4.06 -3.64
C MET A 89 -16.86 4.09 -2.67
N ALA A 90 -17.01 5.17 -1.88
CA ALA A 90 -18.11 5.34 -0.94
C ALA A 90 -19.48 5.41 -1.64
N GLU A 91 -19.55 6.02 -2.82
CA GLU A 91 -20.74 6.12 -3.65
C GLU A 91 -21.11 4.81 -4.38
N GLY A 92 -20.25 3.78 -4.32
CA GLY A 92 -20.47 2.52 -5.04
C GLY A 92 -20.21 2.60 -6.55
N ASN A 93 -19.51 3.63 -7.00
CA ASN A 93 -19.22 3.87 -8.42
C ASN A 93 -17.98 3.08 -8.91
N THR A 94 -17.39 2.25 -8.05
CA THR A 94 -16.28 1.35 -8.40
C THR A 94 -16.41 0.04 -7.66
N LEU A 95 -15.93 -1.07 -8.26
CA LEU A 95 -15.93 -2.39 -7.63
C LEU A 95 -14.73 -2.59 -6.71
N PHE A 96 -13.56 -2.07 -7.11
CA PHE A 96 -12.31 -2.24 -6.38
C PHE A 96 -11.57 -0.91 -6.25
N MET A 97 -10.77 -0.81 -5.21
CA MET A 97 -9.81 0.27 -5.02
C MET A 97 -8.46 -0.32 -4.59
N ILE A 98 -7.39 0.07 -5.28
CA ILE A 98 -6.03 -0.18 -4.81
C ILE A 98 -5.64 0.98 -3.92
N GLY A 99 -5.50 0.72 -2.64
CA GLY A 99 -5.22 1.74 -1.64
C GLY A 99 -4.70 1.14 -0.34
N ASN A 100 -4.92 1.85 0.73
CA ASN A 100 -4.56 1.42 2.08
C ASN A 100 -5.79 1.39 3.00
N THR A 101 -5.65 0.75 4.16
CA THR A 101 -6.75 0.60 5.10
C THR A 101 -7.26 1.91 5.71
N ASN A 102 -6.45 2.96 5.72
CA ASN A 102 -6.89 4.29 6.18
C ASN A 102 -7.98 4.84 5.26
N GLY A 103 -7.83 4.63 3.94
CA GLY A 103 -8.81 5.07 2.96
C GLY A 103 -10.21 4.50 3.21
N ILE A 104 -10.31 3.24 3.66
CA ILE A 104 -11.61 2.61 3.96
C ILE A 104 -12.35 3.37 5.06
N VAL A 105 -11.65 3.80 6.10
CA VAL A 105 -12.26 4.52 7.22
C VAL A 105 -12.60 5.96 6.82
N GLU A 106 -11.76 6.58 6.01
CA GLU A 106 -11.95 7.95 5.53
C GLU A 106 -13.12 8.05 4.53
N ALA A 107 -13.38 6.99 3.76
CA ALA A 107 -14.39 7.00 2.71
C ALA A 107 -15.83 7.27 3.21
N ASP A 108 -16.23 6.75 4.36
CA ASP A 108 -17.60 6.96 4.88
C ASP A 108 -17.74 6.72 6.39
N GLY A 109 -16.68 6.47 7.11
CA GLY A 109 -16.77 5.98 8.50
C GLY A 109 -17.47 4.62 8.63
N ASN A 110 -17.79 3.96 7.54
CA ASN A 110 -18.63 2.76 7.46
C ASN A 110 -17.82 1.59 6.88
N ALA A 111 -16.82 1.16 7.66
CA ALA A 111 -15.93 0.05 7.29
C ALA A 111 -16.67 -1.26 6.96
N ASP A 112 -17.90 -1.41 7.45
CA ASP A 112 -18.70 -2.62 7.24
C ASP A 112 -19.18 -2.83 5.79
N LYS A 113 -19.10 -1.77 4.96
CA LYS A 113 -19.46 -1.86 3.53
C LYS A 113 -18.32 -2.38 2.65
N PHE A 114 -17.11 -2.43 3.15
CA PHE A 114 -15.91 -2.72 2.36
C PHE A 114 -15.21 -3.98 2.89
N GLY A 115 -14.78 -4.82 1.97
CA GLY A 115 -13.92 -5.96 2.26
C GLY A 115 -12.47 -5.67 1.89
N LEU A 116 -11.54 -6.30 2.58
CA LEU A 116 -10.13 -6.31 2.20
C LEU A 116 -9.85 -7.56 1.37
N MET A 117 -9.18 -7.37 0.25
CA MET A 117 -8.73 -8.46 -0.61
C MET A 117 -7.19 -8.45 -0.67
N PRO A 118 -6.53 -9.60 -0.49
CA PRO A 118 -5.09 -9.69 -0.65
C PRO A 118 -4.70 -9.53 -2.13
N TYR A 119 -3.43 -9.25 -2.39
CA TYR A 119 -2.86 -9.47 -3.72
C TYR A 119 -2.75 -10.98 -3.97
N LEU A 120 -3.25 -11.42 -5.10
CA LEU A 120 -3.23 -12.81 -5.51
C LEU A 120 -2.10 -13.04 -6.52
N SER A 121 -1.48 -14.22 -6.45
CA SER A 121 -0.61 -14.70 -7.51
C SER A 121 -1.40 -14.87 -8.83
N GLU A 122 -0.70 -14.91 -9.95
CA GLU A 122 -1.34 -15.05 -11.27
C GLU A 122 -2.21 -16.31 -11.38
N ASP A 123 -1.82 -17.39 -10.72
CA ASP A 123 -2.56 -18.66 -10.66
C ASP A 123 -3.61 -18.72 -9.52
N GLY A 124 -3.68 -17.68 -8.68
CA GLY A 124 -4.61 -17.60 -7.55
C GLY A 124 -4.28 -18.52 -6.38
N THR A 125 -3.14 -19.22 -6.38
CA THR A 125 -2.79 -20.18 -5.32
C THR A 125 -2.13 -19.54 -4.11
N GLN A 126 -1.54 -18.37 -4.29
CA GLN A 126 -0.89 -17.59 -3.22
C GLN A 126 -1.60 -16.28 -3.03
N ASN A 127 -1.60 -15.80 -1.78
CA ASN A 127 -2.10 -14.48 -1.47
C ASN A 127 -1.17 -13.75 -0.49
N VAL A 128 -1.09 -12.43 -0.62
CA VAL A 128 -0.22 -11.60 0.19
C VAL A 128 -0.93 -10.33 0.61
N PHE A 129 -0.96 -10.07 1.93
CA PHE A 129 -1.21 -8.74 2.44
C PHE A 129 0.12 -8.03 2.65
N VAL A 130 0.26 -6.88 2.01
CA VAL A 130 1.44 -6.05 2.21
C VAL A 130 1.26 -5.20 3.46
N LEU A 131 2.02 -5.50 4.49
CA LEU A 131 2.07 -4.73 5.72
C LEU A 131 3.24 -3.75 5.65
N ASN A 132 2.92 -2.47 5.58
CA ASN A 132 3.92 -1.43 5.55
C ASN A 132 4.06 -0.76 6.93
N VAL A 133 5.28 -0.65 7.43
CA VAL A 133 5.59 0.28 8.51
C VAL A 133 5.80 1.65 7.89
N ASN A 134 4.72 2.39 7.73
CA ASN A 134 4.72 3.63 6.95
C ASN A 134 5.23 4.86 7.70
N ARG A 135 5.41 4.78 9.01
CA ARG A 135 5.73 5.96 9.80
C ARG A 135 6.86 5.68 10.77
N PHE A 136 7.84 6.54 10.69
CA PHE A 136 8.96 6.57 11.60
C PHE A 136 8.98 7.92 12.29
N TYR A 137 9.19 7.92 13.60
CA TYR A 137 9.51 9.13 14.32
C TYR A 137 11.02 9.30 14.34
N SER A 138 11.49 10.46 13.95
CA SER A 138 12.90 10.79 14.00
C SER A 138 13.12 12.10 14.73
N LEU A 139 14.22 12.22 15.43
CA LEU A 139 14.62 13.43 16.09
C LEU A 139 15.64 14.20 15.24
N ASN A 140 15.46 15.51 15.16
CA ASN A 140 16.44 16.32 14.46
C ASN A 140 17.77 16.26 15.20
N LYS A 141 18.86 15.95 14.46
CA LYS A 141 20.20 15.82 15.02
C LYS A 141 20.72 17.08 15.74
N LYS A 142 20.19 18.25 15.41
CA LYS A 142 20.52 19.52 16.10
C LYS A 142 20.08 19.55 17.55
N LEU A 143 19.11 18.71 17.96
CA LEU A 143 18.68 18.60 19.35
C LEU A 143 19.82 18.14 20.28
N LYS A 144 20.84 17.46 19.78
CA LYS A 144 22.04 17.10 20.54
C LYS A 144 22.77 18.33 21.14
N GLN A 145 22.58 19.52 20.55
CA GLN A 145 23.16 20.77 21.01
C GLN A 145 22.37 21.40 22.17
N ASN A 146 21.20 20.88 22.48
CA ASN A 146 20.36 21.37 23.58
C ASN A 146 19.79 20.18 24.37
N PRO A 147 20.47 19.76 25.44
CA PRO A 147 20.09 18.56 26.21
C PRO A 147 18.65 18.62 26.75
N GLN A 148 18.18 19.79 27.19
CA GLN A 148 16.83 19.94 27.70
C GLN A 148 15.79 19.71 26.61
N LYS A 149 15.96 20.31 25.43
CA LYS A 149 15.04 20.08 24.30
C LYS A 149 15.09 18.64 23.81
N LEU A 150 16.24 17.99 23.86
CA LEU A 150 16.37 16.58 23.51
C LEU A 150 15.57 15.72 24.49
N GLU A 151 15.69 15.97 25.77
CA GLU A 151 14.97 15.22 26.81
C GLU A 151 13.46 15.38 26.63
N ASP A 152 12.97 16.61 26.41
CA ASP A 152 11.55 16.88 26.19
C ASP A 152 11.03 16.20 24.91
N ALA A 153 11.80 16.24 23.82
CA ALA A 153 11.46 15.54 22.59
C ALA A 153 11.40 14.02 22.79
N LEU A 154 12.31 13.45 23.58
CA LEU A 154 12.29 12.02 23.93
C LEU A 154 11.06 11.64 24.77
N LYS A 155 10.62 12.52 25.70
CA LYS A 155 9.37 12.30 26.46
C LYS A 155 8.17 12.23 25.50
N VAL A 156 8.06 13.16 24.55
CA VAL A 156 7.02 13.15 23.53
C VAL A 156 7.07 11.85 22.70
N MET A 157 8.25 11.46 22.23
CA MET A 157 8.38 10.23 21.46
C MET A 157 7.98 8.97 22.24
N ARG A 158 8.28 8.91 23.54
CA ARG A 158 7.83 7.81 24.39
C ARG A 158 6.32 7.72 24.46
N VAL A 159 5.62 8.87 24.62
CA VAL A 159 4.16 8.91 24.60
C VAL A 159 3.62 8.44 23.24
N LEU A 160 4.16 8.96 22.14
CA LEU A 160 3.75 8.59 20.78
C LEU A 160 3.97 7.10 20.44
N SER A 161 4.96 6.49 21.08
CA SER A 161 5.27 5.06 20.92
C SER A 161 4.38 4.13 21.75
N THR A 162 3.50 4.67 22.58
CA THR A 162 2.50 3.86 23.31
C THR A 162 1.32 3.52 22.39
N VAL A 163 0.59 2.45 22.71
CA VAL A 163 -0.64 2.10 22.01
C VAL A 163 -1.65 3.26 22.03
N ALA A 164 -1.81 3.92 23.17
CA ALA A 164 -2.71 5.07 23.30
C ALA A 164 -2.26 6.27 22.43
N GLY A 165 -0.95 6.58 22.42
CA GLY A 165 -0.41 7.67 21.62
C GLY A 165 -0.52 7.38 20.11
N THR A 166 -0.23 6.15 19.70
CA THR A 166 -0.38 5.71 18.32
C THR A 166 -1.85 5.76 17.88
N SER A 167 -2.77 5.28 18.70
CA SER A 167 -4.20 5.29 18.40
C SER A 167 -4.79 6.70 18.34
N ALA A 168 -4.30 7.62 19.15
CA ALA A 168 -4.74 9.03 19.13
C ALA A 168 -4.30 9.73 17.83
N LEU A 169 -3.13 9.38 17.29
CA LEU A 169 -2.62 9.95 16.04
C LEU A 169 -3.20 9.29 14.79
N GLN A 170 -3.68 8.06 14.92
CA GLN A 170 -4.16 7.24 13.81
C GLN A 170 -5.43 6.48 14.22
N PRO A 171 -6.54 7.18 14.43
CA PRO A 171 -7.79 6.52 14.82
C PRO A 171 -8.24 5.46 13.81
N ALA A 172 -7.83 5.59 12.55
CA ALA A 172 -8.13 4.65 11.49
C ALA A 172 -7.33 3.33 11.54
N THR A 173 -6.20 3.28 12.24
CA THR A 173 -5.43 2.03 12.41
C THR A 173 -6.04 1.09 13.45
N ALA A 174 -7.05 1.53 14.16
CA ALA A 174 -7.90 0.68 14.98
C ALA A 174 -8.87 -0.18 14.13
N LEU A 175 -8.56 -0.45 12.87
CA LEU A 175 -9.15 -1.57 12.15
C LEU A 175 -8.93 -2.80 13.04
N LYS A 176 -10.01 -3.16 13.69
CA LYS A 176 -10.04 -4.25 14.63
C LYS A 176 -9.44 -5.48 13.97
N SER A 177 -8.62 -6.21 14.71
CA SER A 177 -8.08 -7.51 14.31
C SER A 177 -9.11 -8.48 13.73
N SER A 178 -10.39 -8.18 13.86
CA SER A 178 -11.52 -8.91 13.24
C SER A 178 -11.59 -8.82 11.71
N LEU A 179 -10.81 -7.94 11.06
CA LEU A 179 -10.71 -7.85 9.60
C LEU A 179 -9.46 -8.56 9.06
N LEU A 180 -8.59 -9.04 9.94
CA LEU A 180 -7.48 -9.92 9.57
C LEU A 180 -7.94 -11.36 9.78
N PRO A 181 -7.69 -12.26 8.80
CA PRO A 181 -8.03 -13.67 8.93
C PRO A 181 -7.32 -14.31 10.10
#